data_86695c55def2b72111a6200e0a65ed75
#
_entry.id   86695c55def2b72111a6200e0a65ed75
#
_cell.length_a   1.000
_cell.length_b   1.000
_cell.length_c   1.000
_cell.angle_alpha   90.00
_cell.angle_beta   90.00
_cell.angle_gamma   90.00
#
_symmetry.space_group_name_H-M   'P 1'
#
loop_
_entity.id
_entity.type
_entity.pdbx_description
1 polymer ?
#
loop_
_entity_poly.entity_id
_entity_poly.type
_entity_poly.pdbx_seq_one_letter_code
_entity_poly.pdbx_strand_id
1 'polypeptide(L)'
;MKIIEEMKSFERARETYVPEKVNRQDERKMQWFRDSKFGMFIHWGLYSMLEKGEWVLFSESLDVREYEKLAGDFEAGKFDARAWAKAAKNAGMKYMVLTTRHHDGFCLFDSKCSRFNAMNSAAHRDFVKEYVEACREEGLKVGFYYSPLDWRFPGYFMPSLFWENALELKKQCHDQLMELMTNYGKIDLLWFDGEWLALGGMSWSPEQGWFRRPGWETSEYMKDNYFWESEKVINEIRSLQPDIMINNRFGWEGDFHVRERRIDDIRTDKPWDSNDCIADSWGYIPGRPVLSLRELIHNLIAIVVRDGNYLLNVGPTGDGDMEPEQVERLKQLGDWLQKYGKTVYGTRGGPVLPGSWGGTAYCGNRVYVHIIEWQQDTIKISVPDNKLVSWHPLNVCNAELTEDGDSMEIRVPIDSRDMLDTIIELEFEDKICWEGVCGEEKDIYGLGDGLSKAE
;
A
#
# COMPACT_ATOMS: atom_id res chain seq x y z
N MET A 1 27.14 -21.27 25.55
CA MET A 1 26.17 -21.71 26.58
C MET A 1 25.16 -20.62 26.90
N LYS A 2 25.58 -19.40 27.26
CA LYS A 2 24.64 -18.31 27.65
C LYS A 2 23.62 -17.96 26.55
N ILE A 3 24.05 -17.79 25.31
CA ILE A 3 23.20 -17.49 24.14
C ILE A 3 22.16 -18.59 23.91
N ILE A 4 22.56 -19.87 24.02
CA ILE A 4 21.63 -21.01 23.85
C ILE A 4 20.59 -21.04 24.99
N GLU A 5 20.98 -20.65 26.19
CA GLU A 5 20.03 -20.55 27.33
C GLU A 5 19.06 -19.38 27.17
N GLU A 6 19.53 -18.25 26.63
CA GLU A 6 18.68 -17.09 26.34
C GLU A 6 17.66 -17.41 25.23
N MET A 7 18.07 -18.04 24.14
CA MET A 7 17.15 -18.51 23.09
C MET A 7 16.12 -19.50 23.63
N LYS A 8 16.54 -20.51 24.39
CA LYS A 8 15.60 -21.46 25.01
C LYS A 8 14.68 -20.82 26.02
N SER A 9 15.11 -19.75 26.69
CA SER A 9 14.27 -18.94 27.57
C SER A 9 13.25 -18.15 26.75
N PHE A 10 13.64 -17.58 25.62
CA PHE A 10 12.76 -16.89 24.69
C PHE A 10 11.70 -17.84 24.11
N GLU A 11 12.11 -19.01 23.61
CA GLU A 11 11.20 -20.03 23.08
C GLU A 11 10.15 -20.47 24.13
N ARG A 12 10.59 -20.73 25.38
CA ARG A 12 9.67 -21.09 26.48
C ARG A 12 8.71 -19.96 26.83
N ALA A 13 9.19 -18.71 26.81
CA ALA A 13 8.34 -17.56 27.08
C ALA A 13 7.31 -17.32 25.96
N ARG A 14 7.67 -17.65 24.72
CA ARG A 14 6.77 -17.60 23.56
C ARG A 14 5.58 -18.55 23.71
N GLU A 15 5.79 -19.79 24.22
CA GLU A 15 4.70 -20.76 24.43
C GLU A 15 3.60 -20.26 25.38
N THR A 16 3.94 -19.32 26.25
CA THR A 16 3.02 -18.74 27.25
C THR A 16 2.69 -17.28 26.97
N TYR A 17 3.17 -16.74 25.84
CA TYR A 17 2.92 -15.34 25.48
C TYR A 17 1.45 -15.09 25.23
N VAL A 18 0.95 -14.05 25.85
CA VAL A 18 -0.38 -13.52 25.60
C VAL A 18 -0.19 -12.12 25.02
N PRO A 19 -0.57 -11.89 23.77
CA PRO A 19 -0.46 -10.58 23.16
C PRO A 19 -1.17 -9.49 23.94
N GLU A 20 -0.59 -8.31 24.01
CA GLU A 20 -1.31 -7.15 24.52
C GLU A 20 -2.52 -6.84 23.63
N LYS A 21 -3.58 -6.33 24.24
CA LYS A 21 -4.73 -5.90 23.46
C LYS A 21 -4.38 -4.62 22.68
N VAL A 22 -4.44 -4.68 21.37
CA VAL A 22 -4.43 -3.52 20.48
C VAL A 22 -5.85 -3.31 19.94
N ASN A 23 -6.39 -2.11 20.15
CA ASN A 23 -7.68 -1.77 19.56
C ASN A 23 -7.46 -1.18 18.16
N ARG A 24 -8.22 -1.66 17.18
CA ARG A 24 -8.35 -1.00 15.89
C ARG A 24 -8.92 0.41 16.06
N GLN A 25 -8.65 1.29 15.12
CA GLN A 25 -9.29 2.60 15.09
C GLN A 25 -10.82 2.45 14.92
N ASP A 26 -11.57 3.39 15.47
CA ASP A 26 -13.01 3.44 15.26
C ASP A 26 -13.36 3.93 13.84
N GLU A 27 -14.56 3.63 13.36
CA GLU A 27 -15.01 3.98 12.00
C GLU A 27 -14.90 5.49 11.72
N ARG A 28 -15.11 6.34 12.70
CA ARG A 28 -14.98 7.80 12.54
C ARG A 28 -13.55 8.22 12.23
N LYS A 29 -12.55 7.58 12.86
CA LYS A 29 -11.14 7.83 12.62
C LYS A 29 -10.68 7.23 11.30
N MET A 30 -11.25 6.10 10.88
CA MET A 30 -10.97 5.44 9.62
C MET A 30 -11.66 6.09 8.41
N GLN A 31 -12.66 6.95 8.65
CA GLN A 31 -13.47 7.58 7.61
C GLN A 31 -12.63 8.28 6.53
N TRP A 32 -11.62 9.06 6.94
CA TRP A 32 -10.77 9.78 6.00
C TRP A 32 -10.06 8.83 5.01
N PHE A 33 -9.62 7.66 5.49
CA PHE A 33 -8.96 6.66 4.66
C PHE A 33 -9.94 6.05 3.66
N ARG A 34 -11.13 5.62 4.15
CA ARG A 34 -12.20 5.11 3.27
C ARG A 34 -12.63 6.12 2.20
N ASP A 35 -12.65 7.42 2.53
CA ASP A 35 -13.07 8.48 1.62
C ASP A 35 -11.98 8.89 0.62
N SER A 36 -10.73 8.65 0.95
CA SER A 36 -9.56 9.06 0.15
C SER A 36 -9.45 8.31 -1.17
N LYS A 37 -9.72 7.03 -1.20
CA LYS A 37 -9.74 6.13 -2.37
C LYS A 37 -8.45 6.06 -3.19
N PHE A 38 -7.58 7.08 -3.19
CA PHE A 38 -6.41 7.15 -4.04
C PHE A 38 -5.23 7.84 -3.33
N GLY A 39 -4.07 7.18 -3.32
CA GLY A 39 -2.82 7.66 -2.73
C GLY A 39 -1.60 7.35 -3.57
N MET A 40 -0.47 8.03 -3.28
CA MET A 40 0.83 7.78 -3.89
C MET A 40 1.71 6.97 -2.96
N PHE A 41 2.28 5.88 -3.44
CA PHE A 41 3.39 5.19 -2.81
C PHE A 41 4.69 5.64 -3.46
N ILE A 42 5.78 5.78 -2.70
CA ILE A 42 7.08 6.15 -3.22
C ILE A 42 8.13 5.18 -2.69
N HIS A 43 8.71 4.39 -3.60
CA HIS A 43 9.88 3.57 -3.30
C HIS A 43 11.13 4.26 -3.81
N TRP A 44 11.92 4.82 -2.90
CA TRP A 44 13.12 5.55 -3.21
C TRP A 44 14.16 5.42 -2.10
N GLY A 45 15.43 5.29 -2.47
CA GLY A 45 16.54 5.14 -1.54
C GLY A 45 17.85 4.83 -2.28
N LEU A 46 18.85 4.30 -1.58
CA LEU A 46 20.16 3.94 -2.18
C LEU A 46 20.02 2.95 -3.33
N TYR A 47 19.10 2.00 -3.23
CA TYR A 47 18.83 1.04 -4.30
C TYR A 47 18.46 1.70 -5.64
N SER A 48 17.87 2.89 -5.62
CA SER A 48 17.54 3.62 -6.84
C SER A 48 18.76 4.03 -7.66
N MET A 49 19.94 4.19 -7.01
CA MET A 49 21.21 4.46 -7.71
C MET A 49 21.67 3.29 -8.56
N LEU A 50 21.28 2.07 -8.20
CA LEU A 50 21.68 0.86 -8.93
C LEU A 50 20.74 0.50 -10.07
N GLU A 51 19.59 1.17 -10.18
CA GLU A 51 18.63 1.03 -11.30
C GLU A 51 18.11 -0.40 -11.52
N LYS A 52 18.06 -1.22 -10.46
CA LYS A 52 17.69 -2.64 -10.50
C LYS A 52 16.55 -3.00 -9.54
N GLY A 53 15.80 -2.00 -9.09
CA GLY A 53 14.72 -2.18 -8.12
C GLY A 53 15.21 -2.22 -6.67
N GLU A 54 14.25 -2.25 -5.77
CA GLU A 54 14.47 -2.08 -4.32
C GLU A 54 15.07 -3.33 -3.64
N TRP A 55 14.96 -4.50 -4.25
CA TRP A 55 15.52 -5.76 -3.76
C TRP A 55 16.94 -6.04 -4.23
N VAL A 56 17.60 -5.13 -4.95
CA VAL A 56 18.89 -5.34 -5.61
C VAL A 56 19.97 -5.86 -4.67
N LEU A 57 20.05 -5.37 -3.43
CA LEU A 57 21.02 -5.86 -2.44
C LEU A 57 20.89 -7.37 -2.20
N PHE A 58 19.63 -7.85 -2.08
CA PHE A 58 19.33 -9.26 -1.83
C PHE A 58 19.35 -10.09 -3.11
N SER A 59 18.69 -9.66 -4.16
CA SER A 59 18.52 -10.41 -5.41
C SER A 59 19.83 -10.63 -6.16
N GLU A 60 20.74 -9.64 -6.13
CA GLU A 60 22.08 -9.73 -6.72
C GLU A 60 23.13 -10.27 -5.74
N SER A 61 22.73 -10.60 -4.50
CA SER A 61 23.65 -11.06 -3.44
C SER A 61 24.86 -10.12 -3.25
N LEU A 62 24.62 -8.82 -3.25
CA LEU A 62 25.68 -7.82 -3.13
C LEU A 62 26.34 -7.89 -1.75
N ASP A 63 27.65 -7.59 -1.69
CA ASP A 63 28.33 -7.41 -0.43
C ASP A 63 27.76 -6.18 0.31
N VAL A 64 27.30 -6.39 1.53
CA VAL A 64 26.67 -5.34 2.36
C VAL A 64 27.61 -4.15 2.56
N ARG A 65 28.92 -4.38 2.75
CA ARG A 65 29.89 -3.31 2.99
C ARG A 65 30.14 -2.48 1.74
N GLU A 66 30.11 -3.09 0.55
CA GLU A 66 30.21 -2.38 -0.72
C GLU A 66 28.92 -1.59 -0.98
N TYR A 67 27.75 -2.16 -0.65
CA TYR A 67 26.47 -1.45 -0.75
C TYR A 67 26.41 -0.22 0.16
N GLU A 68 26.87 -0.33 1.40
CA GLU A 68 26.88 0.80 2.35
C GLU A 68 27.72 1.99 1.84
N LYS A 69 28.74 1.75 1.01
CA LYS A 69 29.56 2.83 0.43
C LYS A 69 28.77 3.73 -0.53
N LEU A 70 27.68 3.24 -1.12
CA LEU A 70 26.82 4.04 -1.98
C LEU A 70 26.30 5.29 -1.26
N ALA A 71 26.18 5.26 0.07
CA ALA A 71 25.78 6.45 0.82
C ALA A 71 26.77 7.61 0.65
N GLY A 72 28.06 7.32 0.38
CA GLY A 72 29.07 8.35 0.10
C GLY A 72 28.89 9.06 -1.25
N ASP A 73 28.14 8.46 -2.17
CA ASP A 73 27.86 8.99 -3.51
C ASP A 73 26.38 9.40 -3.67
N PHE A 74 25.55 9.21 -2.63
CA PHE A 74 24.12 9.54 -2.67
C PHE A 74 23.89 11.03 -2.42
N GLU A 75 23.98 11.82 -3.48
CA GLU A 75 23.78 13.27 -3.45
C GLU A 75 22.30 13.67 -3.56
N ALA A 76 21.49 12.86 -4.29
CA ALA A 76 20.07 13.13 -4.55
C ALA A 76 19.82 14.56 -5.05
N GLY A 77 20.65 15.00 -6.03
CA GLY A 77 20.76 16.40 -6.44
C GLY A 77 19.50 17.00 -7.06
N LYS A 78 18.56 16.14 -7.51
CA LYS A 78 17.29 16.56 -8.11
C LYS A 78 16.07 16.26 -7.22
N PHE A 79 16.28 15.75 -6.02
CA PHE A 79 15.19 15.52 -5.11
C PHE A 79 14.46 16.82 -4.77
N ASP A 80 13.18 16.86 -5.06
CA ASP A 80 12.27 17.96 -4.75
C ASP A 80 10.95 17.38 -4.19
N ALA A 81 10.83 17.39 -2.86
CA ALA A 81 9.64 16.89 -2.16
C ALA A 81 8.37 17.67 -2.54
N ARG A 82 8.49 18.99 -2.83
CA ARG A 82 7.35 19.81 -3.24
C ARG A 82 6.87 19.41 -4.65
N ALA A 83 7.80 19.13 -5.57
CA ALA A 83 7.45 18.62 -6.88
C ALA A 83 6.72 17.28 -6.80
N TRP A 84 7.17 16.37 -5.92
CA TRP A 84 6.49 15.09 -5.68
C TRP A 84 5.08 15.27 -5.10
N ALA A 85 4.95 16.09 -4.04
CA ALA A 85 3.65 16.36 -3.42
C ALA A 85 2.68 17.04 -4.40
N LYS A 86 3.17 17.96 -5.21
CA LYS A 86 2.39 18.62 -6.27
C LYS A 86 1.94 17.65 -7.36
N ALA A 87 2.82 16.73 -7.77
CA ALA A 87 2.47 15.69 -8.74
C ALA A 87 1.35 14.78 -8.18
N ALA A 88 1.45 14.34 -6.91
CA ALA A 88 0.42 13.57 -6.23
C ALA A 88 -0.90 14.35 -6.13
N LYS A 89 -0.85 15.62 -5.73
CA LYS A 89 -2.03 16.49 -5.64
C LYS A 89 -2.70 16.67 -6.99
N ASN A 90 -1.92 16.95 -8.03
CA ASN A 90 -2.40 17.12 -9.40
C ASN A 90 -3.01 15.82 -9.97
N ALA A 91 -2.48 14.66 -9.57
CA ALA A 91 -3.05 13.36 -9.89
C ALA A 91 -4.37 13.07 -9.16
N GLY A 92 -4.79 13.93 -8.22
CA GLY A 92 -6.01 13.76 -7.42
C GLY A 92 -5.82 12.94 -6.15
N MET A 93 -4.60 12.52 -5.83
CA MET A 93 -4.29 11.73 -4.63
C MET A 93 -4.59 12.52 -3.35
N LYS A 94 -4.92 11.81 -2.26
CA LYS A 94 -5.32 12.39 -0.97
C LYS A 94 -4.28 12.17 0.11
N TYR A 95 -3.40 11.20 -0.08
CA TYR A 95 -2.32 10.86 0.84
C TYR A 95 -1.11 10.35 0.06
N MET A 96 0.05 10.41 0.71
CA MET A 96 1.29 9.84 0.19
C MET A 96 1.91 8.93 1.25
N VAL A 97 2.63 7.90 0.81
CA VAL A 97 3.40 6.98 1.65
C VAL A 97 4.82 6.90 1.11
N LEU A 98 5.81 7.32 1.91
CA LEU A 98 7.24 7.27 1.54
C LEU A 98 7.92 6.10 2.25
N THR A 99 8.76 5.35 1.55
CA THR A 99 9.69 4.39 2.17
C THR A 99 10.72 5.13 3.02
N THR A 100 10.40 5.41 4.28
CA THR A 100 11.32 6.09 5.21
C THR A 100 12.56 5.26 5.49
N ARG A 101 12.41 3.94 5.42
CA ARG A 101 13.46 2.92 5.46
C ARG A 101 12.94 1.64 4.81
N HIS A 102 13.67 1.14 3.81
CA HIS A 102 13.38 -0.13 3.14
C HIS A 102 14.22 -1.28 3.73
N HIS A 103 14.15 -2.47 3.15
CA HIS A 103 14.84 -3.69 3.61
C HIS A 103 16.37 -3.60 3.61
N ASP A 104 16.95 -2.69 2.84
CA ASP A 104 18.39 -2.39 2.82
C ASP A 104 18.88 -1.68 4.09
N GLY A 105 17.96 -1.19 4.90
CA GLY A 105 18.23 -0.54 6.18
C GLY A 105 18.69 0.91 6.10
N PHE A 106 18.71 1.53 4.90
CA PHE A 106 19.06 2.94 4.76
C PHE A 106 17.90 3.83 5.19
N CYS A 107 18.15 4.69 6.19
CA CYS A 107 17.16 5.63 6.70
C CYS A 107 17.18 6.92 5.89
N LEU A 108 16.05 7.30 5.27
CA LEU A 108 15.90 8.61 4.60
C LEU A 108 15.75 9.78 5.60
N PHE A 109 15.79 9.52 6.89
CA PHE A 109 15.62 10.47 7.99
C PHE A 109 16.86 10.53 8.90
N ASP A 110 16.93 11.56 9.75
CA ASP A 110 17.99 11.79 10.73
C ASP A 110 17.89 10.81 11.92
N SER A 111 18.16 9.53 11.66
CA SER A 111 18.17 8.50 12.72
C SER A 111 19.40 8.67 13.62
N LYS A 112 19.20 8.65 14.94
CA LYS A 112 20.28 8.69 15.95
C LYS A 112 20.74 7.30 16.36
N CYS A 113 19.95 6.27 16.09
CA CYS A 113 20.28 4.89 16.42
C CYS A 113 20.94 4.12 15.27
N SER A 114 21.03 4.70 14.07
CA SER A 114 21.76 4.14 12.93
C SER A 114 22.60 5.21 12.23
N ARG A 115 23.86 4.92 11.93
CA ARG A 115 24.71 5.79 11.10
C ARG A 115 24.42 5.66 9.60
N PHE A 116 23.73 4.60 9.19
CA PHE A 116 23.36 4.36 7.80
C PHE A 116 22.08 5.12 7.49
N ASN A 117 22.23 6.44 7.32
CA ASN A 117 21.14 7.37 7.11
C ASN A 117 21.53 8.53 6.19
N ALA A 118 20.53 9.23 5.69
CA ALA A 118 20.68 10.30 4.72
C ALA A 118 21.46 11.53 5.24
N MET A 119 21.42 11.81 6.55
CA MET A 119 22.25 12.88 7.13
C MET A 119 23.75 12.56 7.13
N ASN A 120 24.11 11.27 7.09
CA ASN A 120 25.49 10.78 6.99
C ASN A 120 25.89 10.40 5.56
N SER A 121 25.00 10.57 4.57
CA SER A 121 25.28 10.40 3.14
C SER A 121 25.90 11.67 2.53
N ALA A 122 26.25 11.62 1.25
CA ALA A 122 26.72 12.80 0.52
C ALA A 122 25.66 13.92 0.46
N ALA A 123 24.37 13.57 0.53
CA ALA A 123 23.28 14.55 0.50
C ALA A 123 23.20 15.44 1.76
N HIS A 124 23.58 14.92 2.95
CA HIS A 124 23.44 15.60 4.23
C HIS A 124 22.05 16.23 4.47
N ARG A 125 20.97 15.51 4.10
CA ARG A 125 19.58 15.99 4.14
C ARG A 125 18.70 15.01 4.92
N ASP A 126 17.68 15.55 5.60
CA ASP A 126 16.56 14.76 6.13
C ASP A 126 15.41 14.80 5.14
N PHE A 127 15.38 13.81 4.25
CA PHE A 127 14.38 13.71 3.18
C PHE A 127 12.97 13.48 3.73
N VAL A 128 12.83 12.79 4.86
CA VAL A 128 11.54 12.56 5.49
C VAL A 128 10.96 13.87 6.03
N LYS A 129 11.79 14.73 6.60
CA LYS A 129 11.35 16.06 7.03
C LYS A 129 10.82 16.89 5.86
N GLU A 130 11.59 16.97 4.78
CA GLU A 130 11.19 17.72 3.58
C GLU A 130 9.91 17.16 2.94
N TYR A 131 9.79 15.83 2.90
CA TYR A 131 8.58 15.14 2.43
C TYR A 131 7.34 15.49 3.26
N VAL A 132 7.47 15.46 4.60
CA VAL A 132 6.36 15.77 5.52
C VAL A 132 5.91 17.22 5.35
N GLU A 133 6.87 18.16 5.25
CA GLU A 133 6.58 19.56 5.01
C GLU A 133 5.84 19.78 3.70
N ALA A 134 6.30 19.17 2.61
CA ALA A 134 5.69 19.25 1.29
C ALA A 134 4.27 18.66 1.26
N CYS A 135 4.04 17.50 1.89
CA CYS A 135 2.71 16.92 2.00
C CYS A 135 1.72 17.87 2.69
N ARG A 136 2.16 18.50 3.79
CA ARG A 136 1.32 19.44 4.54
C ARG A 136 1.02 20.71 3.76
N GLU A 137 2.01 21.26 3.04
CA GLU A 137 1.83 22.43 2.16
C GLU A 137 0.75 22.16 1.10
N GLU A 138 0.71 20.95 0.53
CA GLU A 138 -0.28 20.56 -0.47
C GLU A 138 -1.60 20.02 0.14
N GLY A 139 -1.71 19.93 1.47
CA GLY A 139 -2.88 19.40 2.17
C GLY A 139 -3.09 17.89 1.97
N LEU A 140 -2.01 17.15 1.73
CA LEU A 140 -2.00 15.71 1.64
C LEU A 140 -1.79 15.09 3.03
N LYS A 141 -2.42 13.93 3.26
CA LYS A 141 -2.17 13.12 4.44
C LYS A 141 -0.78 12.48 4.37
N VAL A 142 -0.11 12.43 5.51
CA VAL A 142 1.28 11.94 5.61
C VAL A 142 1.29 10.48 6.01
N GLY A 143 1.83 9.64 5.15
CA GLY A 143 2.08 8.22 5.42
C GLY A 143 3.57 7.90 5.39
N PHE A 144 3.98 6.99 6.26
CA PHE A 144 5.31 6.39 6.29
C PHE A 144 5.21 4.90 6.00
N TYR A 145 6.07 4.40 5.11
CA TYR A 145 6.41 3.00 5.06
C TYR A 145 7.66 2.77 5.92
N TYR A 146 7.65 1.70 6.68
CA TYR A 146 8.78 1.26 7.47
C TYR A 146 8.95 -0.25 7.41
N SER A 147 10.17 -0.71 7.11
CA SER A 147 10.52 -2.12 7.17
C SER A 147 11.24 -2.45 8.47
N PRO A 148 10.72 -3.37 9.32
CA PRO A 148 11.47 -3.94 10.44
C PRO A 148 12.70 -4.71 10.00
N LEU A 149 12.65 -5.31 8.81
CA LEU A 149 13.73 -6.07 8.21
C LEU A 149 14.94 -5.20 7.88
N ASP A 150 16.14 -5.76 8.01
CA ASP A 150 17.40 -5.13 7.62
C ASP A 150 18.39 -6.20 7.17
N TRP A 151 18.66 -6.25 5.89
CA TRP A 151 19.56 -7.27 5.30
C TRP A 151 21.01 -7.14 5.73
N ARG A 152 21.40 -6.08 6.41
CA ARG A 152 22.73 -5.90 6.97
C ARG A 152 22.96 -6.72 8.25
N PHE A 153 21.87 -7.20 8.87
CA PHE A 153 21.93 -7.97 10.10
C PHE A 153 21.93 -9.47 9.84
N PRO A 154 23.06 -10.19 10.10
CA PRO A 154 23.08 -11.65 10.01
C PRO A 154 22.01 -12.33 10.87
N GLY A 155 21.65 -11.73 12.02
CA GLY A 155 20.61 -12.22 12.90
C GLY A 155 19.19 -12.19 12.30
N TYR A 156 18.98 -11.37 11.26
CA TYR A 156 17.75 -11.44 10.49
C TYR A 156 17.63 -12.76 9.71
N PHE A 157 18.73 -13.20 9.09
CA PHE A 157 18.75 -14.41 8.27
C PHE A 157 18.83 -15.69 9.09
N MET A 158 19.61 -15.68 10.16
CA MET A 158 19.91 -16.84 10.99
C MET A 158 19.90 -16.47 12.48
N PRO A 159 18.71 -16.19 13.05
CA PRO A 159 18.59 -15.74 14.43
C PRO A 159 19.14 -16.75 15.43
N SER A 160 19.06 -18.06 15.17
CA SER A 160 19.60 -19.09 16.04
C SER A 160 21.13 -19.05 16.18
N LEU A 161 21.84 -18.56 15.15
CA LEU A 161 23.29 -18.40 15.15
C LEU A 161 23.74 -17.02 15.62
N PHE A 162 22.94 -15.99 15.39
CA PHE A 162 23.28 -14.59 15.62
C PHE A 162 22.23 -13.90 16.50
N TRP A 163 21.83 -14.54 17.60
CA TRP A 163 20.74 -14.11 18.44
C TRP A 163 20.90 -12.68 19.00
N GLU A 164 22.08 -12.34 19.52
CA GLU A 164 22.37 -10.99 20.02
C GLU A 164 22.16 -9.93 18.92
N ASN A 165 22.62 -10.24 17.71
CA ASN A 165 22.46 -9.35 16.55
C ASN A 165 20.99 -9.25 16.10
N ALA A 166 20.18 -10.32 16.21
CA ALA A 166 18.75 -10.24 16.00
C ALA A 166 18.06 -9.33 17.03
N LEU A 167 18.49 -9.38 18.30
CA LEU A 167 17.98 -8.48 19.34
C LEU A 167 18.41 -7.02 19.12
N GLU A 168 19.59 -6.77 18.57
CA GLU A 168 20.03 -5.44 18.14
C GLU A 168 19.14 -4.90 17.01
N LEU A 169 18.83 -5.74 16.04
CA LEU A 169 17.89 -5.39 14.96
C LEU A 169 16.51 -5.00 15.52
N LYS A 170 15.97 -5.81 16.44
CA LYS A 170 14.68 -5.49 17.10
C LYS A 170 14.76 -4.13 17.80
N LYS A 171 15.82 -3.90 18.58
CA LYS A 171 16.00 -2.64 19.28
C LYS A 171 16.09 -1.46 18.31
N GLN A 172 16.86 -1.59 17.23
CA GLN A 172 16.95 -0.55 16.19
C GLN A 172 15.58 -0.26 15.58
N CYS A 173 14.80 -1.30 15.28
CA CYS A 173 13.44 -1.14 14.77
C CYS A 173 12.56 -0.30 15.72
N HIS A 174 12.54 -0.65 17.01
CA HIS A 174 11.73 0.08 18.01
C HIS A 174 12.20 1.52 18.15
N ASP A 175 13.49 1.77 18.29
CA ASP A 175 14.05 3.10 18.45
C ASP A 175 13.74 3.99 17.24
N GLN A 176 13.90 3.50 16.02
CA GLN A 176 13.62 4.22 14.79
C GLN A 176 12.12 4.53 14.62
N LEU A 177 11.24 3.61 15.00
CA LEU A 177 9.81 3.87 15.02
C LEU A 177 9.45 5.00 15.97
N MET A 178 10.07 5.03 17.17
CA MET A 178 9.87 6.14 18.11
C MET A 178 10.40 7.47 17.57
N GLU A 179 11.58 7.47 16.89
CA GLU A 179 12.10 8.66 16.20
C GLU A 179 11.10 9.18 15.15
N LEU A 180 10.55 8.31 14.31
CA LEU A 180 9.58 8.66 13.28
C LEU A 180 8.27 9.21 13.87
N MET A 181 7.79 8.64 14.97
CA MET A 181 6.53 9.04 15.60
C MET A 181 6.65 10.32 16.44
N THR A 182 7.87 10.76 16.79
CA THR A 182 8.07 11.94 17.65
C THR A 182 8.62 13.16 16.92
N ASN A 183 9.45 12.96 15.88
CA ASN A 183 10.23 14.06 15.31
C ASN A 183 9.55 14.79 14.14
N TYR A 184 8.47 14.24 13.57
CA TYR A 184 7.87 14.73 12.33
C TYR A 184 6.44 15.27 12.50
N GLY A 185 5.97 15.46 13.74
CA GLY A 185 4.62 15.93 14.06
C GLY A 185 3.56 14.87 13.75
N LYS A 186 2.36 15.30 13.31
CA LYS A 186 1.27 14.37 13.06
C LYS A 186 1.56 13.48 11.83
N ILE A 187 1.44 12.16 12.03
CA ILE A 187 1.50 11.15 10.98
C ILE A 187 0.12 10.50 10.86
N ASP A 188 -0.41 10.43 9.65
CA ASP A 188 -1.76 9.94 9.42
C ASP A 188 -1.81 8.42 9.15
N LEU A 189 -0.71 7.85 8.60
CA LEU A 189 -0.65 6.44 8.21
C LEU A 189 0.75 5.87 8.41
N LEU A 190 0.84 4.64 8.94
CA LEU A 190 2.05 3.83 9.01
C LEU A 190 1.82 2.51 8.28
N TRP A 191 2.63 2.27 7.28
CA TRP A 191 2.61 1.10 6.43
C TRP A 191 3.83 0.24 6.73
N PHE A 192 3.65 -0.85 7.46
CA PHE A 192 4.69 -1.83 7.75
C PHE A 192 4.88 -2.83 6.63
N ASP A 193 6.11 -3.31 6.47
CA ASP A 193 6.46 -4.41 5.59
C ASP A 193 7.74 -5.11 6.04
N GLY A 194 7.87 -6.41 5.78
CA GLY A 194 9.10 -7.14 6.08
C GLY A 194 9.26 -7.52 7.55
N GLU A 195 8.16 -7.82 8.24
CA GLU A 195 8.18 -8.30 9.64
C GLU A 195 8.64 -9.76 9.77
N TRP A 196 8.69 -10.50 8.68
CA TRP A 196 9.14 -11.88 8.70
C TRP A 196 10.64 -11.99 9.00
N LEU A 197 11.00 -12.86 9.93
CA LEU A 197 12.38 -13.14 10.34
C LEU A 197 12.87 -14.44 9.65
N ALA A 198 14.19 -14.60 9.54
CA ALA A 198 14.83 -15.79 8.94
C ALA A 198 14.50 -16.04 7.46
N LEU A 199 14.37 -14.98 6.65
CA LEU A 199 14.22 -15.10 5.20
C LEU A 199 15.41 -15.80 4.52
N GLY A 200 16.55 -15.98 5.22
CA GLY A 200 17.71 -16.70 4.72
C GLY A 200 17.42 -18.14 4.29
N GLY A 201 16.37 -18.76 4.85
CA GLY A 201 15.87 -20.07 4.41
C GLY A 201 15.05 -20.02 3.13
N MET A 202 14.69 -18.84 2.66
CA MET A 202 13.89 -18.62 1.46
C MET A 202 14.73 -18.04 0.33
N SER A 203 14.33 -18.34 -0.89
CA SER A 203 14.88 -17.74 -2.11
C SER A 203 13.74 -17.54 -3.11
N TRP A 204 13.98 -16.71 -4.09
CA TRP A 204 13.04 -16.46 -5.17
C TRP A 204 13.71 -16.65 -6.53
N SER A 205 12.99 -17.23 -7.48
CA SER A 205 13.40 -17.25 -8.88
C SER A 205 12.19 -17.00 -9.78
N PRO A 206 12.40 -16.50 -11.01
CA PRO A 206 11.30 -16.32 -11.97
C PRO A 206 10.55 -17.62 -12.30
N GLU A 207 11.24 -18.76 -12.24
CA GLU A 207 10.70 -20.05 -12.63
C GLU A 207 9.89 -20.72 -11.51
N GLN A 208 10.30 -20.51 -10.26
CA GLN A 208 9.74 -21.21 -9.09
C GLN A 208 8.98 -20.28 -8.12
N GLY A 209 9.12 -18.97 -8.28
CA GLY A 209 8.68 -18.02 -7.27
C GLY A 209 9.50 -18.16 -5.99
N TRP A 210 8.84 -18.02 -4.84
CA TRP A 210 9.46 -18.24 -3.53
C TRP A 210 9.63 -19.74 -3.26
N PHE A 211 10.85 -20.14 -2.89
CA PHE A 211 11.16 -21.52 -2.52
C PHE A 211 12.13 -21.60 -1.34
N ARG A 212 12.11 -22.73 -0.64
CA ARG A 212 12.96 -23.01 0.51
C ARG A 212 14.32 -23.53 0.05
N ARG A 213 15.40 -22.95 0.57
CA ARG A 213 16.76 -23.46 0.34
C ARG A 213 17.02 -24.67 1.24
N PRO A 214 17.40 -25.84 0.70
CA PRO A 214 17.74 -27.00 1.51
C PRO A 214 18.89 -26.71 2.47
N GLY A 215 18.75 -27.14 3.73
CA GLY A 215 19.78 -27.00 4.75
C GLY A 215 19.92 -25.63 5.40
N TRP A 216 19.05 -24.66 5.03
CA TRP A 216 19.00 -23.36 5.69
C TRP A 216 17.95 -23.36 6.81
N GLU A 217 18.20 -22.53 7.82
CA GLU A 217 17.24 -22.33 8.90
C GLU A 217 15.93 -21.77 8.34
N THR A 218 14.84 -22.40 8.72
CA THR A 218 13.50 -21.89 8.45
C THR A 218 12.88 -21.55 9.78
N SER A 219 12.52 -20.30 9.91
CA SER A 219 12.02 -19.81 11.16
C SER A 219 10.55 -20.12 11.32
N GLU A 220 10.20 -20.71 12.42
CA GLU A 220 8.85 -20.64 12.98
C GLU A 220 8.46 -19.18 13.34
N TYR A 221 9.44 -18.27 13.30
CA TYR A 221 9.32 -16.84 13.61
C TYR A 221 8.85 -15.99 12.41
N MET A 222 8.61 -16.56 11.24
CA MET A 222 8.27 -15.79 10.02
C MET A 222 7.02 -14.91 10.14
N LYS A 223 6.13 -15.19 11.09
CA LYS A 223 4.90 -14.41 11.33
C LYS A 223 4.76 -14.06 12.81
N ASP A 224 5.87 -13.92 13.53
CA ASP A 224 5.87 -13.88 14.97
C ASP A 224 5.86 -12.46 15.53
N ASN A 225 4.66 -11.98 15.87
CA ASN A 225 4.46 -10.77 16.65
C ASN A 225 5.23 -10.77 17.97
N TYR A 226 5.50 -11.95 18.54
CA TYR A 226 6.23 -12.09 19.79
C TYR A 226 7.68 -11.60 19.70
N PHE A 227 8.41 -11.96 18.63
CA PHE A 227 9.79 -11.47 18.46
C PHE A 227 9.84 -9.94 18.42
N TRP A 228 8.97 -9.32 17.64
CA TRP A 228 8.93 -7.86 17.46
C TRP A 228 8.24 -7.14 18.63
N GLU A 229 7.56 -7.84 19.54
CA GLU A 229 6.68 -7.25 20.56
C GLU A 229 5.66 -6.29 19.91
N SER A 230 5.07 -6.74 18.82
CA SER A 230 4.30 -5.89 17.89
C SER A 230 3.19 -5.11 18.56
N GLU A 231 2.40 -5.77 19.42
CA GLU A 231 1.28 -5.13 20.11
C GLU A 231 1.73 -4.04 21.07
N LYS A 232 2.85 -4.26 21.78
CA LYS A 232 3.46 -3.25 22.65
C LYS A 232 3.91 -2.04 21.87
N VAL A 233 4.65 -2.26 20.76
CA VAL A 233 5.14 -1.19 19.88
C VAL A 233 3.98 -0.40 19.28
N ILE A 234 2.92 -1.07 18.82
CA ILE A 234 1.74 -0.40 18.26
C ILE A 234 1.03 0.44 19.33
N ASN A 235 0.92 -0.06 20.57
CA ASN A 235 0.35 0.71 21.68
C ASN A 235 1.21 1.95 22.01
N GLU A 236 2.54 1.84 21.98
CA GLU A 236 3.45 2.98 22.14
C GLU A 236 3.28 3.99 21.00
N ILE A 237 3.23 3.54 19.74
CA ILE A 237 2.94 4.39 18.56
C ILE A 237 1.61 5.13 18.76
N ARG A 238 0.56 4.42 19.17
CA ARG A 238 -0.77 5.01 19.41
C ARG A 238 -0.80 6.01 20.54
N SER A 239 0.05 5.86 21.55
CA SER A 239 0.17 6.85 22.62
C SER A 239 0.74 8.17 22.11
N LEU A 240 1.62 8.13 21.11
CA LEU A 240 2.24 9.30 20.47
C LEU A 240 1.38 9.87 19.33
N GLN A 241 0.71 8.99 18.58
CA GLN A 241 -0.07 9.28 17.38
C GLN A 241 -1.48 8.65 17.47
N PRO A 242 -2.42 9.24 18.26
CA PRO A 242 -3.69 8.59 18.59
C PRO A 242 -4.62 8.32 17.41
N ASP A 243 -4.43 8.99 16.29
CA ASP A 243 -5.29 8.89 15.11
C ASP A 243 -4.62 8.15 13.93
N ILE A 244 -3.38 7.66 14.12
CA ILE A 244 -2.64 7.00 13.05
C ILE A 244 -3.33 5.71 12.60
N MET A 245 -3.43 5.52 11.29
CA MET A 245 -3.85 4.27 10.65
C MET A 245 -2.65 3.37 10.45
N ILE A 246 -2.75 2.10 10.81
CA ILE A 246 -1.65 1.12 10.71
C ILE A 246 -2.16 -0.11 9.97
N ASN A 247 -1.42 -0.59 8.96
CA ASN A 247 -1.78 -1.77 8.20
C ASN A 247 -1.63 -3.08 9.00
N ASN A 248 -2.07 -4.18 8.40
CA ASN A 248 -2.04 -5.51 9.01
C ASN A 248 -0.73 -6.29 8.80
N ARG A 249 0.32 -5.63 8.40
CA ARG A 249 1.69 -6.18 8.38
C ARG A 249 2.42 -5.70 9.64
N PHE A 250 3.10 -6.51 10.33
CA PHE A 250 3.76 -6.37 11.64
C PHE A 250 3.15 -7.26 12.74
N GLY A 251 2.61 -8.41 12.32
CA GLY A 251 2.16 -9.45 13.25
C GLY A 251 0.88 -9.11 14.03
N TRP A 252 0.01 -8.22 13.55
CA TRP A 252 -1.26 -7.87 14.17
C TRP A 252 -2.38 -7.68 13.13
N GLU A 253 -3.62 -7.52 13.61
CA GLU A 253 -4.81 -7.51 12.76
C GLU A 253 -4.92 -6.30 11.81
N GLY A 254 -4.32 -5.15 12.16
CA GLY A 254 -4.36 -3.91 11.37
C GLY A 254 -5.68 -3.13 11.46
N ASP A 255 -5.59 -1.83 11.19
CA ASP A 255 -6.76 -0.98 10.94
C ASP A 255 -7.29 -1.21 9.53
N PHE A 256 -6.39 -1.46 8.58
CA PHE A 256 -6.71 -1.77 7.19
C PHE A 256 -5.84 -2.93 6.68
N HIS A 257 -6.34 -3.59 5.65
CA HIS A 257 -5.69 -4.75 5.03
C HIS A 257 -4.97 -4.34 3.75
N VAL A 258 -3.85 -5.00 3.48
CA VAL A 258 -3.03 -4.77 2.29
C VAL A 258 -3.28 -5.87 1.26
N ARG A 259 -3.36 -5.48 -0.01
CA ARG A 259 -3.42 -6.36 -1.18
C ARG A 259 -2.37 -5.93 -2.19
N GLU A 260 -1.28 -6.67 -2.24
CA GLU A 260 -0.18 -6.34 -3.13
C GLU A 260 -0.41 -6.92 -4.52
N ARG A 261 -0.39 -6.04 -5.54
CA ARG A 261 -0.55 -6.36 -6.97
C ARG A 261 -1.78 -7.22 -7.28
N ARG A 262 -2.84 -7.07 -6.50
CA ARG A 262 -4.09 -7.79 -6.77
C ARG A 262 -5.31 -7.03 -6.28
N ILE A 263 -6.42 -7.32 -6.92
CA ILE A 263 -7.74 -6.80 -6.57
C ILE A 263 -8.57 -8.02 -6.15
N ASP A 264 -8.91 -8.09 -4.87
CA ASP A 264 -9.74 -9.14 -4.31
C ASP A 264 -11.24 -8.88 -4.62
N ASP A 265 -12.11 -9.77 -4.16
CA ASP A 265 -13.55 -9.55 -4.17
C ASP A 265 -13.94 -8.36 -3.29
N ILE A 266 -15.16 -7.85 -3.49
CA ILE A 266 -15.68 -6.73 -2.70
C ILE A 266 -15.65 -7.05 -1.21
N ARG A 267 -15.19 -6.07 -0.42
CA ARG A 267 -15.09 -6.16 1.03
C ARG A 267 -15.37 -4.81 1.67
N THR A 268 -16.37 -4.73 2.52
CA THR A 268 -16.81 -3.48 3.15
C THR A 268 -16.70 -3.48 4.67
N ASP A 269 -16.45 -4.65 5.28
CA ASP A 269 -16.30 -4.81 6.73
C ASP A 269 -15.02 -4.19 7.29
N LYS A 270 -13.93 -4.21 6.52
CA LYS A 270 -12.64 -3.61 6.90
C LYS A 270 -12.09 -2.74 5.76
N PRO A 271 -11.50 -1.57 6.06
CA PRO A 271 -10.75 -0.83 5.03
C PRO A 271 -9.62 -1.68 4.46
N TRP A 272 -9.30 -1.47 3.21
CA TRP A 272 -8.18 -2.14 2.55
C TRP A 272 -7.58 -1.28 1.45
N ASP A 273 -6.32 -1.52 1.12
CA ASP A 273 -5.68 -0.97 -0.05
C ASP A 273 -5.23 -2.07 -1.02
N SER A 274 -5.22 -1.70 -2.30
CA SER A 274 -4.48 -2.41 -3.33
C SER A 274 -3.34 -1.53 -3.77
N ASN A 275 -2.12 -2.03 -3.64
CA ASN A 275 -0.93 -1.32 -4.06
C ASN A 275 -0.30 -1.98 -5.29
N ASP A 276 0.04 -1.17 -6.28
CA ASP A 276 0.65 -1.61 -7.53
C ASP A 276 1.56 -0.51 -8.08
N CYS A 277 2.38 -0.84 -9.05
CA CYS A 277 3.38 0.05 -9.61
C CYS A 277 2.89 0.68 -10.92
N ILE A 278 3.17 1.98 -11.09
CA ILE A 278 2.90 2.67 -12.36
C ILE A 278 3.81 2.15 -13.49
N ALA A 279 4.99 1.60 -13.15
CA ALA A 279 6.02 1.17 -14.11
C ALA A 279 6.59 -0.23 -13.81
N ASP A 280 5.75 -1.18 -13.44
CA ASP A 280 6.06 -2.60 -13.19
C ASP A 280 7.32 -2.86 -12.32
N SER A 281 7.66 -1.94 -11.43
CA SER A 281 8.71 -2.08 -10.43
C SER A 281 8.43 -1.16 -9.25
N TRP A 282 8.73 -1.60 -8.02
CA TRP A 282 8.61 -0.73 -6.86
C TRP A 282 9.72 0.33 -6.88
N GLY A 283 10.98 -0.07 -6.84
CA GLY A 283 12.12 0.80 -7.02
C GLY A 283 12.43 1.07 -8.49
N TYR A 284 13.22 2.08 -8.76
CA TYR A 284 13.55 2.51 -10.12
C TYR A 284 14.29 1.43 -10.92
N ILE A 285 13.77 1.14 -12.11
CA ILE A 285 14.41 0.37 -13.19
C ILE A 285 14.14 1.10 -14.50
N PRO A 286 15.18 1.56 -15.22
CA PRO A 286 14.99 2.31 -16.46
C PRO A 286 14.31 1.46 -17.54
N GLY A 287 13.48 2.11 -18.36
CA GLY A 287 12.84 1.49 -19.52
C GLY A 287 11.70 0.51 -19.20
N ARG A 288 11.23 0.46 -17.96
CA ARG A 288 10.00 -0.28 -17.64
C ARG A 288 8.78 0.40 -18.24
N PRO A 289 7.84 -0.37 -18.82
CA PRO A 289 6.65 0.21 -19.42
C PRO A 289 5.77 0.87 -18.35
N VAL A 290 5.33 2.09 -18.65
CA VAL A 290 4.36 2.81 -17.81
C VAL A 290 2.95 2.38 -18.19
N LEU A 291 2.11 2.06 -17.20
CA LEU A 291 0.70 1.73 -17.41
C LEU A 291 0.00 2.80 -18.24
N SER A 292 -0.86 2.39 -19.15
CA SER A 292 -1.70 3.31 -19.92
C SER A 292 -2.72 4.00 -19.01
N LEU A 293 -3.24 5.14 -19.45
CA LEU A 293 -4.32 5.82 -18.73
C LEU A 293 -5.53 4.91 -18.52
N ARG A 294 -5.86 4.07 -19.52
CA ARG A 294 -6.94 3.10 -19.43
C ARG A 294 -6.71 2.10 -18.30
N GLU A 295 -5.53 1.49 -18.23
CA GLU A 295 -5.20 0.53 -17.19
C GLU A 295 -5.27 1.16 -15.81
N LEU A 296 -4.77 2.39 -15.63
CA LEU A 296 -4.83 3.09 -14.35
C LEU A 296 -6.27 3.40 -13.93
N ILE A 297 -7.13 3.86 -14.84
CA ILE A 297 -8.53 4.12 -14.54
C ILE A 297 -9.25 2.81 -14.24
N HIS A 298 -9.02 1.74 -15.03
CA HIS A 298 -9.63 0.45 -14.81
C HIS A 298 -9.26 -0.14 -13.44
N ASN A 299 -7.97 -0.06 -13.05
CA ASN A 299 -7.52 -0.50 -11.74
C ASN A 299 -8.17 0.33 -10.62
N LEU A 300 -8.16 1.66 -10.74
CA LEU A 300 -8.79 2.54 -9.77
C LEU A 300 -10.27 2.21 -9.58
N ILE A 301 -11.03 2.11 -10.66
CA ILE A 301 -12.47 1.81 -10.59
C ILE A 301 -12.72 0.41 -10.05
N ALA A 302 -11.97 -0.62 -10.52
CA ALA A 302 -12.10 -1.97 -10.02
C ALA A 302 -11.88 -2.06 -8.49
N ILE A 303 -10.96 -1.26 -7.94
CA ILE A 303 -10.70 -1.17 -6.50
C ILE A 303 -11.82 -0.40 -5.79
N VAL A 304 -12.23 0.75 -6.31
CA VAL A 304 -13.23 1.63 -5.69
C VAL A 304 -14.60 0.96 -5.58
N VAL A 305 -15.05 0.27 -6.64
CA VAL A 305 -16.34 -0.46 -6.62
C VAL A 305 -16.31 -1.68 -5.68
N ARG A 306 -15.14 -2.05 -5.17
CA ARG A 306 -14.92 -3.09 -4.15
C ARG A 306 -14.64 -2.54 -2.75
N ASP A 307 -14.86 -1.23 -2.57
CA ASP A 307 -14.63 -0.44 -1.35
C ASP A 307 -13.17 -0.33 -0.90
N GLY A 308 -12.21 -0.52 -1.81
CA GLY A 308 -10.79 -0.37 -1.55
C GLY A 308 -10.24 1.02 -1.82
N ASN A 309 -8.97 1.19 -1.45
CA ASN A 309 -8.13 2.32 -1.82
C ASN A 309 -7.05 1.87 -2.82
N TYR A 310 -6.78 2.67 -3.84
CA TYR A 310 -5.66 2.44 -4.74
C TYR A 310 -4.42 3.22 -4.25
N LEU A 311 -3.35 2.50 -3.91
CA LEU A 311 -2.07 3.07 -3.51
C LEU A 311 -1.07 2.84 -4.65
N LEU A 312 -0.95 3.83 -5.55
CA LEU A 312 -0.16 3.72 -6.78
C LEU A 312 1.29 4.14 -6.53
N ASN A 313 2.22 3.22 -6.78
CA ASN A 313 3.65 3.43 -6.56
C ASN A 313 4.34 4.11 -7.74
N VAL A 314 5.22 5.04 -7.40
CA VAL A 314 6.24 5.61 -8.28
C VAL A 314 7.63 5.27 -7.74
N GLY A 315 8.59 5.04 -8.64
CA GLY A 315 9.99 4.77 -8.31
C GLY A 315 10.89 5.87 -8.86
N PRO A 316 11.21 6.94 -8.10
CA PRO A 316 12.14 7.97 -8.55
C PRO A 316 13.55 7.43 -8.79
N THR A 317 14.29 8.09 -9.70
CA THR A 317 15.69 7.80 -9.99
C THR A 317 16.58 8.00 -8.76
N GLY A 318 17.84 7.55 -8.81
CA GLY A 318 18.82 7.77 -7.74
C GLY A 318 19.00 9.25 -7.39
N ASP A 319 18.88 10.15 -8.37
CA ASP A 319 18.92 11.62 -8.17
C ASP A 319 17.65 12.20 -7.53
N GLY A 320 16.55 11.44 -7.45
CA GLY A 320 15.27 11.88 -6.93
C GLY A 320 14.28 12.42 -7.95
N ASP A 321 14.59 12.34 -9.24
CA ASP A 321 13.64 12.70 -10.31
C ASP A 321 12.56 11.66 -10.49
N MET A 322 11.31 12.07 -10.67
CA MET A 322 10.28 11.23 -11.28
C MET A 322 10.44 11.25 -12.81
N GLU A 323 10.34 10.08 -13.44
CA GLU A 323 10.40 10.01 -14.91
C GLU A 323 9.27 10.82 -15.55
N PRO A 324 9.55 11.61 -16.62
CA PRO A 324 8.56 12.48 -17.25
C PRO A 324 7.30 11.75 -17.72
N GLU A 325 7.42 10.49 -18.16
CA GLU A 325 6.28 9.67 -18.58
C GLU A 325 5.36 9.32 -17.42
N GLN A 326 5.93 9.00 -16.25
CA GLN A 326 5.12 8.75 -15.03
C GLN A 326 4.40 10.03 -14.61
N VAL A 327 5.07 11.18 -14.60
CA VAL A 327 4.47 12.48 -14.25
C VAL A 327 3.34 12.86 -15.23
N GLU A 328 3.53 12.67 -16.52
CA GLU A 328 2.49 12.93 -17.53
C GLU A 328 1.29 11.99 -17.34
N ARG A 329 1.53 10.72 -17.04
CA ARG A 329 0.48 9.73 -16.81
C ARG A 329 -0.33 10.06 -15.55
N LEU A 330 0.34 10.45 -14.47
CA LEU A 330 -0.31 10.93 -13.25
C LEU A 330 -1.17 12.16 -13.52
N LYS A 331 -0.68 13.10 -14.32
CA LYS A 331 -1.45 14.28 -14.72
C LYS A 331 -2.72 13.90 -15.51
N GLN A 332 -2.60 13.00 -16.49
CA GLN A 332 -3.75 12.53 -17.27
C GLN A 332 -4.82 11.89 -16.39
N LEU A 333 -4.42 11.09 -15.41
CA LEU A 333 -5.33 10.50 -14.43
C LEU A 333 -5.99 11.58 -13.56
N GLY A 334 -5.23 12.60 -13.17
CA GLY A 334 -5.74 13.76 -12.43
C GLY A 334 -6.76 14.57 -13.24
N ASP A 335 -6.52 14.79 -14.52
CA ASP A 335 -7.44 15.47 -15.44
C ASP A 335 -8.80 14.71 -15.56
N TRP A 336 -8.75 13.37 -15.56
CA TRP A 336 -9.94 12.52 -15.50
C TRP A 336 -10.66 12.64 -14.15
N LEU A 337 -9.93 12.53 -13.04
CA LEU A 337 -10.46 12.64 -11.68
C LEU A 337 -11.03 14.04 -11.36
N GLN A 338 -10.51 15.09 -11.98
CA GLN A 338 -11.07 16.43 -11.84
C GLN A 338 -12.50 16.49 -12.38
N LYS A 339 -12.81 15.72 -13.42
CA LYS A 339 -14.15 15.67 -14.03
C LYS A 339 -15.08 14.70 -13.28
N TYR A 340 -14.57 13.53 -12.93
CA TYR A 340 -15.39 12.41 -12.47
C TYR A 340 -15.13 12.00 -11.02
N GLY A 341 -14.24 12.68 -10.29
CA GLY A 341 -13.85 12.33 -8.93
C GLY A 341 -15.02 12.26 -7.92
N LYS A 342 -16.16 12.90 -8.19
CA LYS A 342 -17.38 12.72 -7.37
C LYS A 342 -17.89 11.28 -7.34
N THR A 343 -17.55 10.47 -8.36
CA THR A 343 -17.94 9.06 -8.47
C THR A 343 -16.95 8.11 -7.77
N VAL A 344 -15.83 8.68 -7.29
CA VAL A 344 -14.72 7.97 -6.64
C VAL A 344 -14.61 8.35 -5.16
N TYR A 345 -14.34 9.63 -4.87
CA TYR A 345 -14.07 10.08 -3.51
C TYR A 345 -15.33 10.11 -2.64
N GLY A 346 -15.16 9.67 -1.37
CA GLY A 346 -16.27 9.66 -0.41
C GLY A 346 -17.33 8.60 -0.70
N THR A 347 -17.12 7.75 -1.69
CA THR A 347 -18.04 6.66 -2.03
C THR A 347 -17.77 5.39 -1.22
N ARG A 348 -18.71 4.45 -1.28
CA ARG A 348 -18.58 3.06 -0.83
C ARG A 348 -18.83 2.13 -2.00
N GLY A 349 -18.18 0.98 -2.03
CA GLY A 349 -18.45 -0.04 -3.05
C GLY A 349 -19.85 -0.63 -2.90
N GLY A 350 -20.49 -0.96 -4.00
CA GLY A 350 -21.85 -1.48 -4.03
C GLY A 350 -22.89 -0.40 -4.45
N PRO A 351 -24.22 -0.66 -4.33
CA PRO A 351 -24.86 -1.85 -3.76
C PRO A 351 -24.93 -3.07 -4.69
N VAL A 352 -24.52 -2.94 -5.95
CA VAL A 352 -24.47 -4.05 -6.89
C VAL A 352 -23.08 -4.70 -6.85
N LEU A 353 -23.03 -6.01 -6.75
CA LEU A 353 -21.76 -6.74 -6.75
C LEU A 353 -20.97 -6.47 -8.04
N PRO A 354 -19.66 -6.19 -7.93
CA PRO A 354 -18.83 -5.94 -9.09
C PRO A 354 -18.58 -7.22 -9.90
N GLY A 355 -18.31 -7.03 -11.18
CA GLY A 355 -17.93 -8.08 -12.11
C GLY A 355 -16.80 -7.63 -13.02
N SER A 356 -16.54 -8.43 -14.06
CA SER A 356 -15.57 -8.07 -15.11
C SER A 356 -16.02 -6.86 -15.95
N TRP A 357 -17.31 -6.55 -15.93
CA TRP A 357 -17.86 -5.37 -16.60
C TRP A 357 -17.53 -4.04 -15.87
N GLY A 358 -17.26 -4.09 -14.57
CA GLY A 358 -17.08 -2.96 -13.67
C GLY A 358 -17.83 -3.17 -12.37
N GLY A 359 -18.59 -2.19 -11.92
CA GLY A 359 -19.36 -2.26 -10.68
C GLY A 359 -20.08 -0.96 -10.35
N THR A 360 -20.51 -0.87 -9.11
CA THR A 360 -21.17 0.32 -8.61
C THR A 360 -20.45 0.87 -7.37
N ALA A 361 -20.48 2.20 -7.24
CA ALA A 361 -20.11 2.89 -6.02
C ALA A 361 -21.25 3.84 -5.62
N TYR A 362 -21.45 4.09 -4.32
CA TYR A 362 -22.54 4.94 -3.87
C TYR A 362 -22.13 5.96 -2.82
N CYS A 363 -22.85 7.06 -2.78
CA CYS A 363 -22.76 8.10 -1.75
C CYS A 363 -24.15 8.68 -1.48
N GLY A 364 -24.64 8.53 -0.27
CA GLY A 364 -25.99 8.96 0.11
C GLY A 364 -27.08 8.20 -0.66
N ASN A 365 -27.89 8.91 -1.46
CA ASN A 365 -28.93 8.33 -2.32
C ASN A 365 -28.49 8.20 -3.80
N ARG A 366 -27.22 8.41 -4.09
CA ARG A 366 -26.66 8.30 -5.46
C ARG A 366 -25.82 7.06 -5.62
N VAL A 367 -26.06 6.36 -6.74
CA VAL A 367 -25.28 5.22 -7.20
C VAL A 367 -24.62 5.58 -8.51
N TYR A 368 -23.32 5.36 -8.59
CA TYR A 368 -22.52 5.53 -9.79
C TYR A 368 -22.23 4.16 -10.39
N VAL A 369 -22.73 3.93 -11.60
CA VAL A 369 -22.47 2.71 -12.36
C VAL A 369 -21.24 2.96 -13.23
N HIS A 370 -20.18 2.20 -13.01
CA HIS A 370 -18.94 2.25 -13.76
C HIS A 370 -18.85 1.03 -14.67
N ILE A 371 -18.79 1.25 -15.98
CA ILE A 371 -18.70 0.19 -16.99
C ILE A 371 -17.36 0.32 -17.71
N ILE A 372 -16.37 -0.45 -17.25
CA ILE A 372 -15.00 -0.46 -17.79
C ILE A 372 -14.80 -1.48 -18.90
N GLU A 373 -15.64 -2.54 -18.95
CA GLU A 373 -15.64 -3.55 -19.99
C GLU A 373 -17.06 -3.97 -20.41
N TRP A 374 -17.41 -3.78 -21.66
CA TRP A 374 -18.69 -4.17 -22.22
C TRP A 374 -18.64 -5.61 -22.73
N GLN A 375 -19.26 -6.52 -21.99
CA GLN A 375 -19.35 -7.95 -22.40
C GLN A 375 -20.59 -8.22 -23.25
N GLN A 376 -21.61 -7.40 -23.11
CA GLN A 376 -22.89 -7.47 -23.83
C GLN A 376 -23.32 -6.05 -24.23
N ASP A 377 -24.38 -5.94 -25.04
CA ASP A 377 -24.92 -4.64 -25.46
C ASP A 377 -25.59 -3.87 -24.32
N THR A 378 -25.98 -4.58 -23.26
CA THR A 378 -26.65 -4.04 -22.10
C THR A 378 -26.02 -4.52 -20.79
N ILE A 379 -26.13 -3.70 -19.75
CA ILE A 379 -25.78 -4.05 -18.37
C ILE A 379 -27.07 -4.06 -17.55
N LYS A 380 -27.31 -5.17 -16.84
CA LYS A 380 -28.42 -5.29 -15.90
C LYS A 380 -27.92 -5.11 -14.47
N ILE A 381 -28.60 -4.24 -13.72
CA ILE A 381 -28.35 -4.01 -12.31
C ILE A 381 -29.68 -4.03 -11.55
N SER A 382 -29.62 -4.30 -10.25
CA SER A 382 -30.78 -4.24 -9.36
C SER A 382 -30.41 -3.55 -8.07
N VAL A 383 -31.25 -2.62 -7.66
CA VAL A 383 -31.17 -1.93 -6.36
C VAL A 383 -32.53 -2.11 -5.69
N PRO A 384 -32.73 -3.24 -4.99
CA PRO A 384 -34.02 -3.56 -4.41
C PRO A 384 -34.44 -2.56 -3.32
N ASP A 385 -35.73 -2.49 -3.07
CA ASP A 385 -36.35 -1.69 -2.02
C ASP A 385 -36.07 -0.17 -2.09
N ASN A 386 -35.70 0.35 -3.25
CA ASN A 386 -35.49 1.78 -3.44
C ASN A 386 -35.94 2.23 -4.83
N LYS A 387 -36.64 3.36 -4.88
CA LYS A 387 -37.24 3.88 -6.12
C LYS A 387 -36.28 4.82 -6.84
N LEU A 388 -36.02 4.57 -8.12
CA LEU A 388 -35.26 5.46 -8.99
C LEU A 388 -36.05 6.77 -9.19
N VAL A 389 -35.42 7.91 -8.93
CA VAL A 389 -35.97 9.25 -9.12
C VAL A 389 -35.49 9.86 -10.44
N SER A 390 -34.20 9.74 -10.71
CA SER A 390 -33.59 10.26 -11.93
C SER A 390 -32.30 9.51 -12.27
N TRP A 391 -31.88 9.61 -13.52
CA TRP A 391 -30.59 9.08 -13.96
C TRP A 391 -29.95 9.98 -15.01
N HIS A 392 -28.62 10.01 -15.05
CA HIS A 392 -27.85 10.84 -15.96
C HIS A 392 -26.57 10.14 -16.41
N PRO A 393 -26.32 10.01 -17.73
CA PRO A 393 -25.01 9.65 -18.23
C PRO A 393 -24.05 10.83 -17.99
N LEU A 394 -22.85 10.56 -17.43
CA LEU A 394 -21.92 11.64 -17.08
C LEU A 394 -20.93 11.95 -18.21
N ASN A 395 -20.61 10.97 -19.06
CA ASN A 395 -19.57 11.10 -20.08
C ASN A 395 -19.92 10.45 -21.42
N VAL A 396 -21.14 9.98 -21.58
CA VAL A 396 -21.61 9.38 -22.83
C VAL A 396 -22.92 10.04 -23.29
N CYS A 397 -23.23 9.93 -24.56
CA CYS A 397 -24.51 10.34 -25.15
C CYS A 397 -25.29 9.10 -25.62
N ASN A 398 -26.57 9.28 -25.90
CA ASN A 398 -27.47 8.25 -26.40
C ASN A 398 -27.56 7.00 -25.49
N ALA A 399 -27.35 7.16 -24.17
CA ALA A 399 -27.63 6.10 -23.21
C ALA A 399 -29.16 5.94 -23.05
N GLU A 400 -29.60 4.72 -22.85
CA GLU A 400 -30.99 4.34 -22.60
C GLU A 400 -31.03 3.57 -21.28
N LEU A 401 -32.02 3.82 -20.45
CA LEU A 401 -32.33 3.06 -19.24
C LEU A 401 -33.80 2.63 -19.27
N THR A 402 -34.03 1.35 -19.08
CA THR A 402 -35.37 0.77 -18.95
C THR A 402 -35.51 0.09 -17.59
N GLU A 403 -36.61 0.34 -16.91
CA GLU A 403 -36.97 -0.27 -15.62
C GLU A 403 -37.88 -1.47 -15.84
N ASP A 404 -37.57 -2.59 -15.14
CA ASP A 404 -38.41 -3.79 -15.09
C ASP A 404 -38.46 -4.28 -13.63
N GLY A 405 -39.42 -3.80 -12.87
CA GLY A 405 -39.51 -4.00 -11.43
C GLY A 405 -38.32 -3.37 -10.72
N ASP A 406 -37.60 -4.18 -9.91
CA ASP A 406 -36.38 -3.75 -9.20
C ASP A 406 -35.11 -3.83 -10.08
N SER A 407 -35.27 -4.22 -11.36
CA SER A 407 -34.15 -4.35 -12.29
C SER A 407 -34.12 -3.16 -13.24
N MET A 408 -32.91 -2.70 -13.52
CA MET A 408 -32.65 -1.65 -14.50
C MET A 408 -31.70 -2.20 -15.57
N GLU A 409 -32.06 -1.98 -16.84
CA GLU A 409 -31.21 -2.33 -17.98
C GLU A 409 -30.67 -1.04 -18.60
N ILE A 410 -29.34 -0.91 -18.61
CA ILE A 410 -28.60 0.21 -19.18
C ILE A 410 -28.04 -0.21 -20.53
N ARG A 411 -28.33 0.56 -21.57
CA ARG A 411 -27.81 0.38 -22.93
C ARG A 411 -27.09 1.63 -23.38
N VAL A 412 -25.88 1.46 -23.92
CA VAL A 412 -25.14 2.54 -24.59
C VAL A 412 -24.68 2.02 -25.94
N PRO A 413 -25.04 2.68 -27.06
CA PRO A 413 -24.57 2.30 -28.38
C PRO A 413 -23.05 2.27 -28.44
N ILE A 414 -22.49 1.31 -29.17
CA ILE A 414 -21.06 1.04 -29.22
C ILE A 414 -20.23 2.30 -29.58
N ASP A 415 -20.73 3.09 -30.51
CA ASP A 415 -20.07 4.33 -30.97
C ASP A 415 -20.16 5.48 -29.95
N SER A 416 -20.94 5.32 -28.88
CA SER A 416 -21.14 6.32 -27.81
C SER A 416 -20.45 5.91 -26.50
N ARG A 417 -19.88 4.70 -26.42
CA ARG A 417 -19.21 4.20 -25.21
C ARG A 417 -17.88 4.94 -24.95
N ASP A 418 -17.66 5.32 -23.70
CA ASP A 418 -16.34 5.78 -23.29
C ASP A 418 -15.43 4.57 -23.02
N MET A 419 -14.29 4.53 -23.70
CA MET A 419 -13.35 3.40 -23.61
C MET A 419 -12.52 3.39 -22.32
N LEU A 420 -12.51 4.51 -21.59
CA LEU A 420 -11.87 4.59 -20.29
C LEU A 420 -12.79 4.08 -19.19
N ASP A 421 -14.03 4.60 -19.15
CA ASP A 421 -15.07 4.23 -18.19
C ASP A 421 -16.38 4.87 -18.60
N THR A 422 -17.41 4.10 -18.89
CA THR A 422 -18.75 4.62 -19.11
C THR A 422 -19.45 4.81 -17.77
N ILE A 423 -19.83 6.06 -17.44
CA ILE A 423 -20.35 6.41 -16.11
C ILE A 423 -21.81 6.84 -16.19
N ILE A 424 -22.67 6.17 -15.44
CA ILE A 424 -24.09 6.51 -15.27
C ILE A 424 -24.35 6.82 -13.79
N GLU A 425 -24.91 7.99 -13.52
CA GLU A 425 -25.39 8.40 -12.20
C GLU A 425 -26.87 8.05 -12.08
N LEU A 426 -27.22 7.34 -11.00
CA LEU A 426 -28.59 7.01 -10.61
C LEU A 426 -28.90 7.70 -9.30
N GLU A 427 -30.04 8.41 -9.21
CA GLU A 427 -30.51 9.04 -7.99
C GLU A 427 -31.77 8.34 -7.50
N PHE A 428 -31.76 7.91 -6.25
CA PHE A 428 -32.85 7.19 -5.61
C PHE A 428 -33.62 8.06 -4.62
N GLU A 429 -34.84 7.67 -4.27
CA GLU A 429 -35.68 8.39 -3.31
C GLU A 429 -35.06 8.38 -1.91
N ASP A 430 -34.58 7.23 -1.47
CA ASP A 430 -33.98 7.03 -0.16
C ASP A 430 -32.46 6.84 -0.26
N LYS A 431 -31.78 7.07 0.88
CA LYS A 431 -30.34 6.73 0.99
C LYS A 431 -30.13 5.23 0.78
N ILE A 432 -29.05 4.91 0.11
CA ILE A 432 -28.63 3.52 -0.07
C ILE A 432 -28.25 2.93 1.29
N CYS A 433 -29.02 1.93 1.72
CA CYS A 433 -28.76 1.13 2.89
C CYS A 433 -28.37 -0.28 2.42
N TRP A 434 -27.08 -0.53 2.33
CA TRP A 434 -26.54 -1.82 1.90
C TRP A 434 -25.70 -2.41 3.03
N GLU A 435 -25.99 -3.65 3.43
CA GLU A 435 -25.28 -4.32 4.51
C GLU A 435 -23.81 -4.62 4.16
N GLY A 436 -23.48 -4.56 2.86
CA GLY A 436 -22.14 -4.82 2.38
C GLY A 436 -21.79 -6.31 2.38
N VAL A 437 -20.50 -6.59 2.28
CA VAL A 437 -19.96 -7.95 2.23
C VAL A 437 -18.80 -8.09 3.22
N CYS A 438 -18.86 -9.14 4.06
CA CYS A 438 -17.72 -9.59 4.84
C CYS A 438 -16.84 -10.50 3.97
N GLY A 439 -15.61 -10.09 3.73
CA GLY A 439 -14.66 -10.91 2.97
C GLY A 439 -14.11 -12.06 3.82
N GLU A 440 -13.85 -13.22 3.19
CA GLU A 440 -13.01 -14.25 3.82
C GLU A 440 -11.58 -13.73 4.00
N GLU A 441 -10.96 -14.02 5.16
CA GLU A 441 -9.54 -13.77 5.37
C GLU A 441 -8.73 -14.74 4.51
N LYS A 442 -8.35 -14.30 3.31
CA LYS A 442 -7.34 -15.00 2.51
C LYS A 442 -5.95 -14.54 2.92
N ASP A 443 -4.99 -15.47 2.89
CA ASP A 443 -3.60 -15.24 3.32
C ASP A 443 -3.04 -13.90 2.80
N ILE A 444 -2.67 -13.06 3.74
CA ILE A 444 -2.27 -11.66 3.56
C ILE A 444 -0.97 -11.52 2.76
N TYR A 445 -0.14 -12.54 2.77
CA TYR A 445 1.22 -12.45 2.25
C TYR A 445 1.36 -12.96 0.81
N GLY A 446 0.27 -13.47 0.18
CA GLY A 446 0.40 -14.11 -1.13
C GLY A 446 1.33 -15.33 -1.15
N LEU A 447 1.86 -15.68 0.03
CA LEU A 447 2.64 -16.89 0.27
C LEU A 447 1.71 -18.10 0.45
N GLY A 448 0.41 -17.87 0.13
CA GLY A 448 -0.65 -18.83 0.27
C GLY A 448 -0.31 -20.15 -0.36
N ASP A 449 -0.65 -21.21 0.35
CA ASP A 449 -0.67 -22.63 -0.05
C ASP A 449 0.55 -23.23 -0.77
N GLY A 450 1.42 -22.40 -1.36
CA GLY A 450 2.68 -22.85 -1.95
C GLY A 450 3.73 -23.28 -0.93
N LEU A 451 3.69 -22.73 0.29
CA LEU A 451 4.59 -23.11 1.39
C LEU A 451 4.07 -24.32 2.17
N SER A 452 2.74 -24.57 2.16
CA SER A 452 2.15 -25.75 2.82
C SER A 452 2.22 -27.03 1.97
N LYS A 453 2.61 -26.94 0.69
CA LYS A 453 2.69 -28.10 -0.23
C LYS A 453 4.11 -28.56 -0.54
N ALA A 454 5.12 -28.01 0.15
CA ALA A 454 6.49 -28.50 0.07
C ALA A 454 6.82 -29.38 1.30
N GLU A 455 6.07 -30.52 1.44
CA GLU A 455 6.54 -31.68 2.18
C GLU A 455 7.47 -32.53 1.33
#